data_707fb13f0a79f5632599dc802812f66a
#
_entry.id   707fb13f0a79f5632599dc802812f66a
#
_cell.length_a   1.000
_cell.length_b   1.000
_cell.length_c   1.000
_cell.angle_alpha   90.00
_cell.angle_beta   90.00
_cell.angle_gamma   90.00
#
_symmetry.space_group_name_H-M   'P 1'
#
loop_
_entity.id
_entity.type
_entity.pdbx_description
1 polymer ?
#
loop_
_entity_poly.entity_id
_entity_poly.type
_entity_poly.pdbx_seq_one_letter_code
_entity_poly.pdbx_strand_id
1 'polypeptide(L)'
;MTSRRAVMFTGVATAMLTAFAPVAVPATAATGDATCSEPLAGQSLPRADPAQVSMDPAAVDAALDFGAGAGGVAVQIYRHGCLVGDRTPTGNVPLPLASATKGVSATVIGRAVTLGYFGVDDPLGKFFPGADPTHANITVRQVLTQSTGLHFSWPADIAGLYTDPVLQTLAEPADFEPGTTFQYAQNVIAVLSKIVELTTGSDFQDFAQRELFTPLGIARENWVWVRDRSGNTALNGGLAMRPDDLARLGRLMLQNGTWGDRQLIDADYIGQATTGTAANPGYGFLTWLNAGDTYRGTEVPSAVAYDRPQFPGSPRDLFSFEGALGQFVTIVPSRDMVIIRMGVPLRINLANPVGMLTGSGNPDNKELYQRITAAVTDIPAEPYVNPYTLSDPPLPIHGLDDLGRVIDPVTAVSILLGVGPYASTACNILWCNGKPVPVDVFRLLLDVGGQVVGALGALGNYQR
;
A
#
# COMPACT_ATOMS: atom_id res chain seq x y z
N MET A 1 92.48 8.43 43.95
CA MET A 1 92.28 8.70 45.41
C MET A 1 90.83 8.66 45.69
N THR A 2 90.47 7.88 46.70
CA THR A 2 89.26 7.67 47.49
C THR A 2 88.06 7.03 46.82
N SER A 3 87.95 5.75 47.10
CA SER A 3 86.81 4.84 46.99
C SER A 3 85.70 5.26 47.90
N ARG A 4 84.45 5.09 47.53
CA ARG A 4 83.36 4.82 48.44
C ARG A 4 82.49 3.66 47.94
N ARG A 5 82.44 2.62 48.77
CA ARG A 5 81.59 1.45 48.64
C ARG A 5 80.15 1.81 48.91
N ALA A 6 79.19 1.39 48.09
CA ALA A 6 77.77 1.41 48.39
C ALA A 6 77.30 -0.01 48.69
N VAL A 7 76.62 -0.16 49.80
CA VAL A 7 76.03 -1.41 50.35
C VAL A 7 74.67 -1.62 49.65
N MET A 8 74.47 -2.80 49.07
CA MET A 8 73.14 -3.27 48.61
C MET A 8 72.32 -3.81 49.77
N PHE A 9 71.13 -3.29 49.96
CA PHE A 9 70.05 -3.89 50.74
C PHE A 9 69.07 -4.56 49.81
N THR A 10 68.95 -5.86 49.85
CA THR A 10 67.93 -6.66 49.18
C THR A 10 66.71 -6.73 50.10
N GLY A 11 65.65 -6.00 49.74
CA GLY A 11 64.33 -6.12 50.34
C GLY A 11 63.42 -7.01 49.46
N VAL A 12 63.03 -8.15 49.97
CA VAL A 12 62.00 -9.01 49.34
C VAL A 12 60.64 -8.47 49.71
N ALA A 13 59.92 -7.87 48.73
CA ALA A 13 58.53 -7.50 48.87
C ALA A 13 57.64 -8.59 48.32
N THR A 14 56.95 -9.32 49.17
CA THR A 14 55.91 -10.31 48.81
C THR A 14 54.61 -9.55 48.47
N ALA A 15 54.29 -9.45 47.18
CA ALA A 15 53.01 -8.91 46.69
C ALA A 15 51.95 -9.98 46.80
N MET A 16 50.98 -9.84 47.71
CA MET A 16 49.73 -10.56 47.68
C MET A 16 48.82 -10.02 46.55
N LEU A 17 48.65 -10.81 45.48
CA LEU A 17 47.60 -10.56 44.49
C LEU A 17 46.26 -11.05 45.06
N THR A 18 45.41 -10.15 45.53
CA THR A 18 43.98 -10.41 45.74
C THR A 18 43.28 -10.39 44.39
N ALA A 19 42.88 -11.53 43.86
CA ALA A 19 42.03 -11.67 42.69
C ALA A 19 40.61 -11.17 43.04
N PHE A 20 40.25 -9.99 42.57
CA PHE A 20 38.85 -9.56 42.52
C PHE A 20 38.18 -10.30 41.36
N ALA A 21 37.33 -11.28 41.67
CA ALA A 21 36.37 -11.82 40.70
C ALA A 21 35.34 -10.72 40.33
N PRO A 22 35.07 -10.51 39.04
CA PRO A 22 34.01 -9.58 38.66
C PRO A 22 32.67 -10.15 39.16
N VAL A 23 32.00 -9.41 40.02
CA VAL A 23 30.59 -9.67 40.36
C VAL A 23 29.79 -9.38 39.13
N ALA A 24 29.24 -10.40 38.49
CA ALA A 24 28.25 -10.25 37.45
C ALA A 24 27.01 -9.58 38.06
N VAL A 25 26.83 -8.31 37.80
CA VAL A 25 25.59 -7.61 38.09
C VAL A 25 24.53 -8.23 37.18
N PRO A 26 23.46 -8.85 37.72
CA PRO A 26 22.38 -9.31 36.86
C PRO A 26 21.85 -8.11 36.11
N ALA A 27 21.83 -8.20 34.79
CA ALA A 27 21.13 -7.22 33.97
C ALA A 27 19.65 -7.25 34.40
N THR A 28 19.21 -6.22 35.11
CA THR A 28 17.78 -6.00 35.33
C THR A 28 17.18 -5.83 33.96
N ALA A 29 16.41 -6.81 33.51
CA ALA A 29 15.57 -6.67 32.32
C ALA A 29 14.73 -5.40 32.51
N ALA A 30 14.82 -4.48 31.56
CA ALA A 30 13.95 -3.32 31.51
C ALA A 30 12.50 -3.84 31.46
N THR A 31 11.69 -3.46 32.43
CA THR A 31 10.30 -3.94 32.61
C THR A 31 9.30 -3.22 31.71
N GLY A 32 9.70 -2.82 30.52
CA GLY A 32 8.83 -2.18 29.52
C GLY A 32 9.29 -2.53 28.12
N ASP A 33 8.35 -2.59 27.19
CA ASP A 33 8.63 -2.83 25.79
C ASP A 33 9.51 -1.73 25.18
N ALA A 34 10.44 -2.14 24.33
CA ALA A 34 11.26 -1.19 23.58
C ALA A 34 10.37 -0.42 22.60
N THR A 35 10.55 0.88 22.53
CA THR A 35 9.90 1.77 21.56
C THR A 35 10.94 2.49 20.75
N CYS A 36 10.79 2.51 19.44
CA CYS A 36 11.70 3.16 18.53
C CYS A 36 11.13 4.50 18.03
N SER A 37 11.95 5.54 18.07
CA SER A 37 11.61 6.86 17.51
C SER A 37 11.66 6.84 15.99
N GLU A 38 11.10 7.87 15.36
CA GLU A 38 11.19 8.08 13.91
C GLU A 38 12.65 8.31 13.52
N PRO A 39 13.13 7.59 12.47
CA PRO A 39 14.47 7.80 11.96
C PRO A 39 14.55 9.15 11.23
N LEU A 40 15.67 9.83 11.34
CA LEU A 40 15.95 11.01 10.53
C LEU A 40 16.02 10.64 9.03
N ALA A 41 15.94 11.67 8.18
CA ALA A 41 16.06 11.49 6.73
C ALA A 41 17.36 10.74 6.38
N GLY A 42 17.27 9.74 5.50
CA GLY A 42 18.40 8.92 5.06
C GLY A 42 18.90 7.90 6.09
N GLN A 43 18.37 7.86 7.30
CA GLN A 43 18.71 6.83 8.29
C GLN A 43 17.90 5.55 8.05
N SER A 44 18.49 4.40 8.40
CA SER A 44 17.77 3.13 8.47
C SER A 44 16.75 3.16 9.60
N LEU A 45 15.68 2.37 9.43
CA LEU A 45 14.69 2.15 10.48
C LEU A 45 15.34 1.46 11.68
N PRO A 46 15.09 1.93 12.91
CA PRO A 46 15.67 1.33 14.11
C PRO A 46 15.15 -0.09 14.30
N ARG A 47 15.98 -0.94 14.92
CA ARG A 47 15.68 -2.36 15.15
C ARG A 47 15.53 -2.66 16.63
N ALA A 48 14.73 -3.68 16.94
CA ALA A 48 14.69 -4.33 18.25
C ALA A 48 14.57 -5.85 18.07
N ASP A 49 15.07 -6.60 19.05
CA ASP A 49 14.78 -8.03 19.08
C ASP A 49 13.28 -8.27 19.35
N PRO A 50 12.63 -9.27 18.72
CA PRO A 50 11.20 -9.51 18.90
C PRO A 50 10.78 -9.60 20.37
N ALA A 51 11.57 -10.23 21.24
CA ALA A 51 11.28 -10.35 22.68
C ALA A 51 11.28 -8.98 23.41
N GLN A 52 11.98 -7.98 22.89
CA GLN A 52 12.01 -6.63 23.49
C GLN A 52 10.74 -5.81 23.18
N VAL A 53 9.93 -6.28 22.27
CA VAL A 53 8.67 -5.68 21.85
C VAL A 53 7.50 -6.66 22.02
N SER A 54 7.60 -7.56 23.00
CA SER A 54 6.58 -8.55 23.35
C SER A 54 6.11 -9.40 22.16
N MET A 55 7.06 -9.90 21.34
CA MET A 55 6.81 -10.89 20.29
C MET A 55 7.64 -12.15 20.51
N ASP A 56 7.08 -13.30 20.18
CA ASP A 56 7.80 -14.59 20.18
C ASP A 56 8.81 -14.62 19.01
N PRO A 57 10.14 -14.69 19.28
CA PRO A 57 11.16 -14.68 18.23
C PRO A 57 11.02 -15.85 17.23
N ALA A 58 10.65 -17.05 17.71
CA ALA A 58 10.49 -18.20 16.85
C ALA A 58 9.27 -18.08 15.93
N ALA A 59 8.16 -17.52 16.45
CA ALA A 59 6.96 -17.26 15.68
C ALA A 59 7.20 -16.16 14.63
N VAL A 60 7.93 -15.09 14.99
CA VAL A 60 8.32 -14.03 14.04
C VAL A 60 9.16 -14.62 12.91
N ASP A 61 10.16 -15.42 13.22
CA ASP A 61 11.06 -16.04 12.23
C ASP A 61 10.29 -16.99 11.30
N ALA A 62 9.40 -17.81 11.87
CA ALA A 62 8.53 -18.70 11.09
C ALA A 62 7.55 -17.94 10.19
N ALA A 63 7.02 -16.79 10.63
CA ALA A 63 6.15 -15.95 9.82
C ALA A 63 6.91 -15.28 8.66
N LEU A 64 8.11 -14.79 8.91
CA LEU A 64 9.00 -14.23 7.88
C LEU A 64 9.38 -15.27 6.83
N ASP A 65 9.76 -16.49 7.27
CA ASP A 65 10.09 -17.59 6.36
C ASP A 65 8.87 -18.05 5.55
N PHE A 66 7.68 -18.07 6.15
CA PHE A 66 6.44 -18.32 5.43
C PHE A 66 6.19 -17.25 4.34
N GLY A 67 6.29 -15.96 4.69
CA GLY A 67 6.06 -14.85 3.76
C GLY A 67 7.06 -14.86 2.59
N ALA A 68 8.33 -15.14 2.85
CA ALA A 68 9.36 -15.31 1.84
C ALA A 68 9.12 -16.56 0.99
N GLY A 69 8.80 -17.70 1.62
CA GLY A 69 8.48 -18.96 0.95
C GLY A 69 7.22 -18.90 0.09
N ALA A 70 6.31 -17.97 0.37
CA ALA A 70 5.14 -17.66 -0.45
C ALA A 70 5.44 -16.63 -1.57
N GLY A 71 6.71 -16.43 -1.93
CA GLY A 71 7.15 -15.54 -3.00
C GLY A 71 7.34 -14.09 -2.59
N GLY A 72 7.48 -13.81 -1.30
CA GLY A 72 7.87 -12.48 -0.80
C GLY A 72 9.32 -12.17 -1.14
N VAL A 73 9.57 -11.04 -1.81
CA VAL A 73 10.92 -10.51 -2.08
C VAL A 73 11.31 -9.42 -1.10
N ALA A 74 10.34 -8.88 -0.36
CA ALA A 74 10.53 -8.08 0.85
C ALA A 74 9.38 -8.42 1.80
N VAL A 75 9.71 -8.88 3.00
CA VAL A 75 8.77 -9.11 4.11
C VAL A 75 9.39 -8.46 5.34
N GLN A 76 8.71 -7.48 5.91
CA GLN A 76 9.20 -6.73 7.07
C GLN A 76 8.08 -6.62 8.11
N ILE A 77 8.43 -6.80 9.38
CA ILE A 77 7.52 -6.68 10.52
C ILE A 77 8.03 -5.58 11.43
N TYR A 78 7.16 -4.63 11.73
CA TYR A 78 7.43 -3.53 12.65
C TYR A 78 6.45 -3.58 13.82
N ARG A 79 6.96 -3.39 15.04
CA ARG A 79 6.17 -3.20 16.25
C ARG A 79 6.79 -2.12 17.13
N HIS A 80 5.95 -1.27 17.74
CA HIS A 80 6.40 -0.14 18.56
C HIS A 80 7.41 0.77 17.84
N GLY A 81 7.24 0.91 16.51
CA GLY A 81 8.13 1.65 15.65
C GLY A 81 9.46 0.98 15.32
N CYS A 82 9.75 -0.18 15.87
CA CYS A 82 10.98 -0.94 15.63
C CYS A 82 10.80 -1.99 14.54
N LEU A 83 11.77 -2.13 13.65
CA LEU A 83 11.88 -3.29 12.76
C LEU A 83 12.29 -4.50 13.58
N VAL A 84 11.38 -5.46 13.74
CA VAL A 84 11.61 -6.66 14.55
C VAL A 84 12.12 -7.85 13.76
N GLY A 85 11.93 -7.84 12.44
CA GLY A 85 12.48 -8.85 11.55
C GLY A 85 12.17 -8.57 10.09
N ASP A 86 13.02 -9.10 9.21
CA ASP A 86 12.85 -8.95 7.78
C ASP A 86 13.43 -10.12 6.99
N ARG A 87 12.85 -10.33 5.80
CA ARG A 87 13.40 -11.12 4.69
C ARG A 87 13.35 -10.25 3.45
N THR A 88 14.46 -9.59 3.13
CA THR A 88 14.56 -8.67 2.00
C THR A 88 15.78 -9.01 1.15
N PRO A 89 15.78 -10.16 0.47
CA PRO A 89 16.93 -10.64 -0.31
C PRO A 89 17.31 -9.71 -1.46
N THR A 90 16.37 -8.92 -1.99
CA THR A 90 16.64 -7.94 -3.03
C THR A 90 17.28 -6.65 -2.52
N GLY A 91 17.42 -6.52 -1.20
CA GLY A 91 17.80 -5.27 -0.55
C GLY A 91 16.66 -4.23 -0.57
N ASN A 92 16.95 -3.06 -0.01
CA ASN A 92 15.98 -1.96 0.09
C ASN A 92 15.93 -1.15 -1.23
N VAL A 93 15.42 -1.77 -2.30
CA VAL A 93 15.28 -1.17 -3.63
C VAL A 93 13.82 -0.85 -3.96
N PRO A 94 13.53 0.11 -4.85
CA PRO A 94 12.16 0.38 -5.28
C PRO A 94 11.54 -0.85 -5.96
N LEU A 95 10.40 -1.30 -5.45
CA LEU A 95 9.63 -2.41 -5.99
C LEU A 95 8.22 -1.94 -6.37
N PRO A 96 7.63 -2.47 -7.47
CA PRO A 96 6.29 -2.09 -7.90
C PRO A 96 5.22 -2.44 -6.86
N LEU A 97 4.30 -1.51 -6.62
CA LEU A 97 3.24 -1.64 -5.61
C LEU A 97 1.92 -2.18 -6.17
N ALA A 98 1.78 -2.20 -7.50
CA ALA A 98 0.48 -2.43 -8.11
C ALA A 98 -0.61 -1.54 -7.43
N SER A 99 -1.79 -2.09 -7.11
CA SER A 99 -2.87 -1.30 -6.51
C SER A 99 -2.62 -0.81 -5.07
N ALA A 100 -1.58 -1.27 -4.36
CA ALA A 100 -1.20 -0.65 -3.09
C ALA A 100 -0.78 0.83 -3.26
N THR A 101 -0.46 1.24 -4.50
CA THR A 101 -0.33 2.65 -4.91
C THR A 101 -1.53 3.50 -4.50
N LYS A 102 -2.76 2.94 -4.56
CA LYS A 102 -4.01 3.65 -4.21
C LYS A 102 -4.00 4.17 -2.77
N GLY A 103 -3.55 3.35 -1.82
CA GLY A 103 -3.44 3.75 -0.42
C GLY A 103 -2.40 4.86 -0.22
N VAL A 104 -1.25 4.78 -0.92
CA VAL A 104 -0.26 5.86 -0.92
C VAL A 104 -0.86 7.13 -1.54
N SER A 105 -1.62 7.01 -2.64
CA SER A 105 -2.32 8.14 -3.26
C SER A 105 -3.30 8.79 -2.29
N ALA A 106 -4.11 8.00 -1.57
CA ALA A 106 -5.03 8.51 -0.54
C ALA A 106 -4.28 9.26 0.57
N THR A 107 -3.08 8.80 0.93
CA THR A 107 -2.22 9.47 1.93
C THR A 107 -1.75 10.85 1.42
N VAL A 108 -1.38 10.97 0.13
CA VAL A 108 -1.04 12.26 -0.50
C VAL A 108 -2.26 13.19 -0.58
N ILE A 109 -3.43 12.65 -0.93
CA ILE A 109 -4.70 13.41 -0.94
C ILE A 109 -5.02 13.91 0.48
N GLY A 110 -4.86 13.07 1.50
CA GLY A 110 -5.03 13.45 2.91
C GLY A 110 -4.14 14.62 3.32
N ARG A 111 -2.90 14.65 2.81
CA ARG A 111 -2.02 15.80 3.04
C ARG A 111 -2.56 17.09 2.38
N ALA A 112 -3.08 17.00 1.16
CA ALA A 112 -3.67 18.16 0.48
C ALA A 112 -4.93 18.67 1.20
N VAL A 113 -5.77 17.76 1.70
CA VAL A 113 -6.95 18.09 2.53
C VAL A 113 -6.52 18.77 3.83
N THR A 114 -5.54 18.21 4.54
CA THR A 114 -4.99 18.79 5.78
C THR A 114 -4.44 20.21 5.58
N LEU A 115 -3.84 20.47 4.41
CA LEU A 115 -3.35 21.81 4.06
C LEU A 115 -4.47 22.76 3.60
N GLY A 116 -5.72 22.30 3.56
CA GLY A 116 -6.89 23.12 3.25
C GLY A 116 -7.08 23.45 1.75
N TYR A 117 -6.42 22.71 0.85
CA TYR A 117 -6.57 22.93 -0.58
C TYR A 117 -7.97 22.57 -1.09
N PHE A 118 -8.58 21.52 -0.54
CA PHE A 118 -9.95 21.09 -0.78
C PHE A 118 -10.45 20.16 0.33
N GLY A 119 -11.78 19.95 0.40
CA GLY A 119 -12.43 19.01 1.30
C GLY A 119 -12.81 17.72 0.59
N VAL A 120 -12.97 16.63 1.36
CA VAL A 120 -13.40 15.32 0.81
C VAL A 120 -14.87 15.38 0.29
N ASP A 121 -15.69 16.30 0.79
CA ASP A 121 -17.07 16.48 0.37
C ASP A 121 -17.24 17.55 -0.72
N ASP A 122 -16.13 18.11 -1.20
CA ASP A 122 -16.18 19.03 -2.35
C ASP A 122 -16.63 18.27 -3.60
N PRO A 123 -17.57 18.84 -4.38
CA PRO A 123 -18.04 18.26 -5.62
C PRO A 123 -17.01 18.46 -6.75
N LEU A 124 -16.94 17.53 -7.69
CA LEU A 124 -16.02 17.60 -8.85
C LEU A 124 -16.26 18.87 -9.70
N GLY A 125 -17.50 19.37 -9.76
CA GLY A 125 -17.83 20.62 -10.48
C GLY A 125 -17.08 21.85 -9.96
N LYS A 126 -16.61 21.84 -8.71
CA LYS A 126 -15.73 22.89 -8.16
C LYS A 126 -14.40 22.96 -8.89
N PHE A 127 -13.89 21.84 -9.37
CA PHE A 127 -12.58 21.71 -10.00
C PHE A 127 -12.67 21.60 -11.52
N PHE A 128 -13.78 21.06 -12.02
CA PHE A 128 -14.08 20.83 -13.44
C PHE A 128 -15.36 21.56 -13.83
N PRO A 129 -15.32 22.90 -14.02
CA PRO A 129 -16.53 23.71 -14.27
C PRO A 129 -17.23 23.39 -15.61
N GLY A 130 -16.55 22.63 -16.49
CA GLY A 130 -17.14 22.13 -17.74
C GLY A 130 -17.79 20.74 -17.62
N ALA A 131 -17.79 20.11 -16.44
CA ALA A 131 -18.45 18.85 -16.23
C ALA A 131 -19.98 19.01 -16.30
N ASP A 132 -20.65 18.00 -16.85
CA ASP A 132 -22.12 17.97 -16.82
C ASP A 132 -22.63 17.77 -15.36
N PRO A 133 -23.93 18.01 -15.11
CA PRO A 133 -24.48 17.96 -13.75
C PRO A 133 -24.27 16.62 -13.03
N THR A 134 -24.24 15.49 -13.74
CA THR A 134 -24.03 14.17 -13.15
C THR A 134 -22.61 14.07 -12.58
N HIS A 135 -21.61 14.39 -13.37
CA HIS A 135 -20.20 14.38 -12.94
C HIS A 135 -19.90 15.49 -11.92
N ALA A 136 -20.46 16.69 -12.15
CA ALA A 136 -20.24 17.84 -11.29
C ALA A 136 -20.68 17.61 -9.83
N ASN A 137 -21.69 16.79 -9.59
CA ASN A 137 -22.20 16.49 -8.26
C ASN A 137 -21.47 15.33 -7.55
N ILE A 138 -20.66 14.54 -8.24
CA ILE A 138 -19.83 13.52 -7.62
C ILE A 138 -18.83 14.20 -6.67
N THR A 139 -18.67 13.68 -5.45
CA THR A 139 -17.75 14.25 -4.46
C THR A 139 -16.38 13.56 -4.49
N VAL A 140 -15.35 14.22 -4.00
CA VAL A 140 -14.01 13.64 -3.79
C VAL A 140 -14.11 12.39 -2.92
N ARG A 141 -15.00 12.37 -1.91
CA ARG A 141 -15.29 11.20 -1.06
C ARG A 141 -15.74 10.00 -1.88
N GLN A 142 -16.69 10.20 -2.81
CA GLN A 142 -17.19 9.12 -3.66
C GLN A 142 -16.12 8.57 -4.61
N VAL A 143 -15.19 9.41 -5.05
CA VAL A 143 -14.00 8.94 -5.78
C VAL A 143 -13.08 8.11 -4.87
N LEU A 144 -12.77 8.60 -3.67
CA LEU A 144 -11.91 7.91 -2.70
C LEU A 144 -12.51 6.58 -2.22
N THR A 145 -13.83 6.49 -2.10
CA THR A 145 -14.54 5.26 -1.69
C THR A 145 -14.94 4.37 -2.86
N GLN A 146 -14.56 4.75 -4.09
CA GLN A 146 -14.89 4.00 -5.31
C GLN A 146 -16.39 3.73 -5.47
N SER A 147 -17.20 4.75 -5.21
CA SER A 147 -18.66 4.72 -5.30
C SER A 147 -19.21 5.84 -6.19
N THR A 148 -18.51 6.21 -7.25
CA THR A 148 -18.92 7.27 -8.16
C THR A 148 -20.17 6.93 -8.94
N GLY A 149 -20.46 5.64 -9.15
CA GLY A 149 -21.55 5.15 -10.00
C GLY A 149 -21.28 5.26 -11.50
N LEU A 150 -20.11 5.78 -11.91
CA LEU A 150 -19.74 5.90 -13.32
C LEU A 150 -19.51 4.53 -13.94
N HIS A 151 -19.71 4.44 -15.24
CA HIS A 151 -19.48 3.21 -15.99
C HIS A 151 -18.04 2.73 -15.84
N PHE A 152 -17.87 1.42 -15.62
CA PHE A 152 -16.58 0.80 -15.39
C PHE A 152 -16.33 -0.34 -16.36
N SER A 153 -15.31 -0.19 -17.20
CA SER A 153 -14.85 -1.22 -18.13
C SER A 153 -13.54 -1.83 -17.67
N TRP A 154 -13.62 -3.00 -17.03
CA TRP A 154 -12.43 -3.67 -16.52
C TRP A 154 -11.33 -3.90 -17.56
N PRO A 155 -11.63 -4.42 -18.78
CA PRO A 155 -10.61 -4.59 -19.80
C PRO A 155 -9.96 -3.28 -20.26
N ALA A 156 -10.76 -2.23 -20.43
CA ALA A 156 -10.25 -0.92 -20.85
C ALA A 156 -9.35 -0.31 -19.75
N ASP A 157 -9.75 -0.40 -18.50
CA ASP A 157 -9.02 0.10 -17.35
C ASP A 157 -7.69 -0.64 -17.14
N ILE A 158 -7.71 -1.97 -17.14
CA ILE A 158 -6.52 -2.80 -16.93
C ILE A 158 -5.57 -2.73 -18.11
N ALA A 159 -6.09 -2.73 -19.34
CA ALA A 159 -5.27 -2.61 -20.53
C ALA A 159 -4.70 -1.21 -20.74
N GLY A 160 -5.14 -0.22 -19.93
CA GLY A 160 -4.70 1.16 -20.04
C GLY A 160 -5.04 1.78 -21.39
N LEU A 161 -6.20 1.42 -21.94
CA LEU A 161 -6.65 1.90 -23.25
C LEU A 161 -6.95 3.41 -23.26
N TYR A 162 -7.22 3.98 -22.09
CA TYR A 162 -7.45 5.41 -21.92
C TYR A 162 -6.20 6.22 -22.27
N THR A 163 -6.41 7.25 -23.07
CA THR A 163 -5.35 8.22 -23.39
C THR A 163 -5.22 9.25 -22.29
N ASP A 164 -6.36 9.69 -21.76
CA ASP A 164 -6.49 10.63 -20.64
C ASP A 164 -7.59 10.14 -19.69
N PRO A 165 -7.25 9.39 -18.64
CA PRO A 165 -8.22 8.88 -17.68
C PRO A 165 -9.03 9.98 -16.97
N VAL A 166 -8.50 11.20 -16.83
CA VAL A 166 -9.23 12.32 -16.24
C VAL A 166 -10.38 12.75 -17.15
N LEU A 167 -10.08 13.01 -18.43
CA LEU A 167 -11.12 13.38 -19.40
C LEU A 167 -12.09 12.22 -19.64
N GLN A 168 -11.60 10.99 -19.63
CA GLN A 168 -12.43 9.81 -19.78
C GLN A 168 -13.45 9.70 -18.65
N THR A 169 -13.01 9.82 -17.42
CA THR A 169 -13.89 9.81 -16.23
C THR A 169 -14.99 10.88 -16.32
N LEU A 170 -14.67 12.07 -16.84
CA LEU A 170 -15.64 13.15 -17.00
C LEU A 170 -16.57 12.98 -18.23
N ALA A 171 -16.39 11.94 -19.02
CA ALA A 171 -17.21 11.62 -20.19
C ALA A 171 -18.04 10.34 -20.03
N GLU A 172 -17.70 9.48 -19.09
CA GLU A 172 -18.37 8.18 -18.88
C GLU A 172 -19.80 8.38 -18.36
N PRO A 173 -20.79 7.63 -18.87
CA PRO A 173 -22.15 7.69 -18.32
C PRO A 173 -22.18 7.07 -16.91
N ALA A 174 -23.16 7.47 -16.10
CA ALA A 174 -23.43 6.84 -14.84
C ALA A 174 -24.31 5.61 -15.03
N ASP A 175 -23.87 4.47 -14.47
CA ASP A 175 -24.63 3.22 -14.38
C ASP A 175 -25.46 3.17 -13.09
N PHE A 176 -25.00 3.89 -12.04
CA PHE A 176 -25.62 3.89 -10.71
C PHE A 176 -25.61 5.31 -10.12
N GLU A 177 -26.50 5.54 -9.16
CA GLU A 177 -26.48 6.77 -8.36
C GLU A 177 -25.18 6.85 -7.53
N PRO A 178 -24.49 7.99 -7.54
CA PRO A 178 -23.26 8.20 -6.76
C PRO A 178 -23.46 7.88 -5.28
N GLY A 179 -22.54 7.11 -4.70
CA GLY A 179 -22.55 6.69 -3.30
C GLY A 179 -23.30 5.39 -3.03
N THR A 180 -24.02 4.80 -3.99
CA THR A 180 -24.86 3.62 -3.77
C THR A 180 -24.18 2.29 -4.06
N THR A 181 -23.23 2.27 -5.00
CA THR A 181 -22.61 1.04 -5.50
C THR A 181 -21.10 1.16 -5.51
N PHE A 182 -20.43 0.18 -4.93
CA PHE A 182 -18.98 0.05 -4.98
C PHE A 182 -18.57 -0.63 -6.29
N GLN A 183 -17.62 -0.01 -7.01
CA GLN A 183 -16.98 -0.58 -8.18
C GLN A 183 -15.48 -0.30 -8.10
N TYR A 184 -14.65 -1.34 -8.16
CA TYR A 184 -13.20 -1.19 -8.07
C TYR A 184 -12.62 -0.66 -9.39
N ALA A 185 -13.02 0.57 -9.75
CA ALA A 185 -12.64 1.23 -10.98
C ALA A 185 -11.20 1.78 -10.92
N GLN A 186 -10.48 1.72 -12.03
CA GLN A 186 -9.07 2.13 -12.08
C GLN A 186 -8.90 3.57 -12.57
N ASN A 187 -9.70 3.98 -13.55
CA ASN A 187 -9.63 5.28 -14.20
C ASN A 187 -10.15 6.43 -13.35
N VAL A 188 -11.27 6.24 -12.66
CA VAL A 188 -11.97 7.33 -11.92
C VAL A 188 -11.09 8.02 -10.89
N ILE A 189 -10.13 7.33 -10.29
CA ILE A 189 -9.23 7.93 -9.30
C ILE A 189 -8.20 8.88 -9.91
N ALA A 190 -8.04 8.89 -11.23
CA ALA A 190 -7.12 9.81 -11.91
C ALA A 190 -7.50 11.28 -11.70
N VAL A 191 -8.80 11.58 -11.54
CA VAL A 191 -9.27 12.96 -11.26
C VAL A 191 -8.64 13.54 -9.99
N LEU A 192 -8.28 12.70 -9.01
CA LEU A 192 -7.66 13.15 -7.76
C LEU A 192 -6.28 13.76 -7.98
N SER A 193 -5.46 13.21 -8.89
CA SER A 193 -4.17 13.82 -9.23
C SER A 193 -4.38 15.22 -9.83
N LYS A 194 -5.38 15.34 -10.71
CA LYS A 194 -5.69 16.61 -11.36
C LYS A 194 -6.25 17.64 -10.39
N ILE A 195 -7.06 17.24 -9.41
CA ILE A 195 -7.57 18.13 -8.35
C ILE A 195 -6.41 18.71 -7.55
N VAL A 196 -5.42 17.89 -7.15
CA VAL A 196 -4.22 18.39 -6.47
C VAL A 196 -3.47 19.39 -7.34
N GLU A 197 -3.26 19.10 -8.62
CA GLU A 197 -2.58 20.02 -9.55
C GLU A 197 -3.31 21.35 -9.71
N LEU A 198 -4.63 21.30 -9.89
CA LEU A 198 -5.46 22.49 -10.07
C LEU A 198 -5.52 23.38 -8.81
N THR A 199 -5.55 22.77 -7.63
CA THR A 199 -5.71 23.51 -6.38
C THR A 199 -4.39 23.99 -5.79
N THR A 200 -3.30 23.27 -6.03
CA THR A 200 -1.98 23.62 -5.49
C THR A 200 -1.10 24.39 -6.48
N GLY A 201 -1.42 24.34 -7.78
CA GLY A 201 -0.56 24.85 -8.85
C GLY A 201 0.77 24.08 -9.03
N SER A 202 0.89 22.89 -8.39
CA SER A 202 2.08 22.06 -8.41
C SER A 202 1.76 20.72 -9.08
N ASP A 203 2.70 20.14 -9.79
CA ASP A 203 2.61 18.75 -10.24
C ASP A 203 2.35 17.81 -9.06
N PHE A 204 1.56 16.75 -9.26
CA PHE A 204 1.17 15.83 -8.19
C PHE A 204 2.37 15.16 -7.52
N GLN A 205 3.38 14.72 -8.29
CA GLN A 205 4.57 14.06 -7.74
C GLN A 205 5.47 15.05 -6.98
N ASP A 206 5.57 16.29 -7.48
CA ASP A 206 6.32 17.35 -6.79
C ASP A 206 5.63 17.75 -5.49
N PHE A 207 4.29 17.81 -5.49
CA PHE A 207 3.51 18.03 -4.27
C PHE A 207 3.74 16.88 -3.27
N ALA A 208 3.60 15.63 -3.70
CA ALA A 208 3.83 14.45 -2.85
C ALA A 208 5.25 14.45 -2.24
N GLN A 209 6.28 14.74 -3.06
CA GLN A 209 7.65 14.83 -2.58
C GLN A 209 7.82 15.92 -1.54
N ARG A 210 7.37 17.14 -1.83
CA ARG A 210 7.62 18.31 -0.99
C ARG A 210 6.83 18.24 0.32
N GLU A 211 5.54 17.88 0.23
CA GLU A 211 4.61 18.04 1.36
C GLU A 211 4.49 16.78 2.23
N LEU A 212 4.81 15.59 1.69
CA LEU A 212 4.66 14.33 2.41
C LEU A 212 5.97 13.54 2.49
N PHE A 213 6.60 13.23 1.36
CA PHE A 213 7.73 12.30 1.35
C PHE A 213 8.99 12.91 1.96
N THR A 214 9.32 14.17 1.66
CA THR A 214 10.46 14.85 2.29
C THR A 214 10.30 14.96 3.81
N PRO A 215 9.15 15.38 4.38
CA PRO A 215 8.93 15.34 5.83
C PRO A 215 9.11 13.96 6.47
N LEU A 216 8.77 12.89 5.76
CA LEU A 216 8.96 11.52 6.20
C LEU A 216 10.41 11.02 6.03
N GLY A 217 11.29 11.83 5.43
CA GLY A 217 12.68 11.43 5.13
C GLY A 217 12.81 10.49 3.92
N ILE A 218 11.82 10.45 3.03
CA ILE A 218 11.82 9.67 1.79
C ILE A 218 12.43 10.52 0.68
N ALA A 219 13.59 10.08 0.16
CA ALA A 219 14.30 10.80 -0.89
C ALA A 219 13.65 10.58 -2.27
N ARG A 220 13.81 11.56 -3.17
CA ARG A 220 13.19 11.53 -4.51
C ARG A 220 13.63 10.33 -5.35
N GLU A 221 14.85 9.89 -5.21
CA GLU A 221 15.45 8.75 -5.91
C GLU A 221 14.98 7.38 -5.39
N ASN A 222 14.26 7.34 -4.28
CA ASN A 222 13.78 6.10 -3.64
C ASN A 222 12.49 5.56 -4.25
N TRP A 223 11.88 6.31 -5.16
CA TRP A 223 10.60 5.94 -5.75
C TRP A 223 10.51 6.40 -7.20
N VAL A 224 9.65 5.70 -7.96
CA VAL A 224 9.28 6.04 -9.33
C VAL A 224 7.76 5.94 -9.44
N TRP A 225 7.12 6.98 -9.97
CA TRP A 225 5.69 6.99 -10.20
C TRP A 225 5.40 7.23 -11.69
N VAL A 226 4.78 6.24 -12.32
CA VAL A 226 4.48 6.26 -13.75
C VAL A 226 3.42 7.32 -14.05
N ARG A 227 3.47 7.90 -15.24
CA ARG A 227 2.43 8.79 -15.79
C ARG A 227 1.70 8.11 -16.93
N ASP A 228 0.41 8.46 -17.08
CA ASP A 228 -0.34 8.11 -18.27
C ASP A 228 0.15 8.87 -19.52
N ARG A 229 -0.46 8.60 -20.66
CA ARG A 229 -0.08 9.22 -21.92
C ARG A 229 -0.38 10.73 -22.00
N SER A 230 -1.25 11.24 -21.14
CA SER A 230 -1.55 12.66 -21.02
C SER A 230 -0.71 13.39 -19.98
N GLY A 231 0.17 12.64 -19.28
CA GLY A 231 1.07 13.16 -18.28
C GLY A 231 0.53 13.17 -16.86
N ASN A 232 -0.70 12.70 -16.62
CA ASN A 232 -1.25 12.59 -15.27
C ASN A 232 -0.54 11.47 -14.50
N THR A 233 -0.34 11.63 -13.19
CA THR A 233 0.25 10.58 -12.35
C THR A 233 -0.73 9.41 -12.19
N ALA A 234 -0.25 8.19 -12.43
CA ALA A 234 -1.06 6.97 -12.38
C ALA A 234 -1.32 6.54 -10.93
N LEU A 235 -2.43 7.00 -10.35
CA LEU A 235 -2.78 6.74 -8.94
C LEU A 235 -3.27 5.31 -8.68
N ASN A 236 -3.61 4.56 -9.72
CA ASN A 236 -4.21 3.24 -9.63
C ASN A 236 -3.20 2.11 -9.36
N GLY A 237 -1.92 2.26 -9.81
CA GLY A 237 -0.97 1.15 -9.73
C GLY A 237 0.46 1.46 -10.18
N GLY A 238 0.76 2.69 -10.53
CA GLY A 238 2.01 3.07 -11.19
C GLY A 238 3.19 3.42 -10.28
N LEU A 239 3.11 3.22 -8.97
CA LEU A 239 4.19 3.54 -8.03
C LEU A 239 5.09 2.34 -7.77
N ALA A 240 6.40 2.58 -7.81
CA ALA A 240 7.42 1.71 -7.22
C ALA A 240 8.12 2.48 -6.09
N MET A 241 8.29 1.84 -4.92
CA MET A 241 8.87 2.45 -3.72
C MET A 241 9.68 1.42 -2.92
N ARG A 242 10.63 1.87 -2.12
CA ARG A 242 11.43 1.02 -1.24
C ARG A 242 10.57 0.48 -0.07
N PRO A 243 10.81 -0.76 0.39
CA PRO A 243 10.11 -1.31 1.56
C PRO A 243 10.22 -0.43 2.82
N ASP A 244 11.40 0.09 3.13
CA ASP A 244 11.60 0.96 4.30
C ASP A 244 10.83 2.29 4.21
N ASP A 245 10.67 2.83 3.01
CA ASP A 245 9.90 4.06 2.80
C ASP A 245 8.40 3.81 2.91
N LEU A 246 7.94 2.62 2.50
CA LEU A 246 6.56 2.17 2.75
C LEU A 246 6.28 1.97 4.24
N ALA A 247 7.25 1.48 5.00
CA ALA A 247 7.12 1.35 6.45
C ALA A 247 6.97 2.72 7.14
N ARG A 248 7.63 3.77 6.63
CA ARG A 248 7.44 5.16 7.11
C ARG A 248 6.01 5.64 6.86
N LEU A 249 5.45 5.37 5.68
CA LEU A 249 4.05 5.68 5.38
C LEU A 249 3.09 4.86 6.25
N GLY A 250 3.33 3.56 6.42
CA GLY A 250 2.55 2.72 7.33
C GLY A 250 2.57 3.23 8.77
N ARG A 251 3.73 3.65 9.27
CA ARG A 251 3.88 4.24 10.60
C ARG A 251 3.14 5.57 10.72
N LEU A 252 3.20 6.44 9.72
CA LEU A 252 2.42 7.68 9.69
C LEU A 252 0.92 7.39 9.84
N MET A 253 0.41 6.39 9.13
CA MET A 253 -1.00 5.98 9.24
C MET A 253 -1.30 5.41 10.63
N LEU A 254 -0.42 4.57 11.18
CA LEU A 254 -0.53 3.99 12.52
C LEU A 254 -0.61 5.06 13.61
N GLN A 255 0.12 6.16 13.43
CA GLN A 255 0.19 7.29 14.38
C GLN A 255 -0.85 8.38 14.08
N ASN A 256 -1.95 8.03 13.40
CA ASN A 256 -3.03 8.96 13.04
C ASN A 256 -2.51 10.23 12.34
N GLY A 257 -1.55 10.07 11.44
CA GLY A 257 -1.01 11.15 10.62
C GLY A 257 0.07 12.01 11.29
N THR A 258 0.53 11.63 12.48
CA THR A 258 1.63 12.31 13.20
C THR A 258 2.98 11.71 12.81
N TRP A 259 3.99 12.54 12.60
CA TRP A 259 5.38 12.16 12.42
C TRP A 259 6.29 13.04 13.25
N GLY A 260 6.93 12.47 14.27
CA GLY A 260 7.62 13.23 15.30
C GLY A 260 6.66 14.16 16.06
N ASP A 261 6.93 15.45 16.02
CA ASP A 261 6.09 16.51 16.61
C ASP A 261 5.11 17.17 15.61
N ARG A 262 5.03 16.66 14.37
CA ARG A 262 4.28 17.27 13.27
C ARG A 262 3.06 16.44 12.88
N GLN A 263 1.88 17.06 12.87
CA GLN A 263 0.69 16.51 12.25
C GLN A 263 0.80 16.72 10.73
N LEU A 264 1.13 15.67 9.98
CA LEU A 264 1.24 15.74 8.53
C LEU A 264 -0.12 15.51 7.85
N ILE A 265 -0.96 14.66 8.43
CA ILE A 265 -2.31 14.38 7.96
C ILE A 265 -3.25 14.45 9.16
N ASP A 266 -4.36 15.17 9.03
CA ASP A 266 -5.34 15.30 10.10
C ASP A 266 -5.85 13.92 10.55
N ALA A 267 -5.95 13.71 11.86
CA ALA A 267 -6.46 12.48 12.45
C ALA A 267 -7.90 12.18 11.98
N ASP A 268 -8.72 13.21 11.79
CA ASP A 268 -10.08 13.09 11.27
C ASP A 268 -10.10 12.53 9.84
N TYR A 269 -9.14 12.94 8.99
CA TYR A 269 -9.01 12.35 7.65
C TYR A 269 -8.66 10.87 7.73
N ILE A 270 -7.69 10.49 8.59
CA ILE A 270 -7.31 9.08 8.79
C ILE A 270 -8.52 8.28 9.31
N GLY A 271 -9.26 8.80 10.29
CA GLY A 271 -10.47 8.17 10.80
C GLY A 271 -11.51 7.91 9.71
N GLN A 272 -11.73 8.89 8.82
CA GLN A 272 -12.63 8.73 7.67
C GLN A 272 -12.05 7.74 6.64
N ALA A 273 -10.74 7.78 6.38
CA ALA A 273 -10.07 6.89 5.44
C ALA A 273 -10.12 5.41 5.86
N THR A 274 -10.22 5.15 7.16
CA THR A 274 -10.30 3.81 7.76
C THR A 274 -11.73 3.43 8.20
N THR A 275 -12.74 4.16 7.72
CA THR A 275 -14.16 3.85 7.95
C THR A 275 -14.81 3.40 6.64
N GLY A 276 -15.47 2.24 6.70
CA GLY A 276 -16.22 1.69 5.56
C GLY A 276 -17.51 2.46 5.25
N THR A 277 -18.02 2.28 4.06
CA THR A 277 -19.27 2.90 3.61
C THR A 277 -20.42 1.89 3.54
N ALA A 278 -21.64 2.36 3.37
CA ALA A 278 -22.79 1.49 3.08
C ALA A 278 -22.60 0.72 1.75
N ALA A 279 -21.93 1.34 0.77
CA ALA A 279 -21.62 0.69 -0.52
C ALA A 279 -20.60 -0.44 -0.35
N ASN A 280 -19.61 -0.28 0.56
CA ASN A 280 -18.66 -1.34 0.92
C ASN A 280 -18.15 -1.16 2.35
N PRO A 281 -18.64 -1.94 3.33
CA PRO A 281 -18.15 -1.89 4.71
C PRO A 281 -16.65 -2.27 4.87
N GLY A 282 -16.09 -2.99 3.90
CA GLY A 282 -14.68 -3.41 3.88
C GLY A 282 -13.77 -2.47 3.09
N TYR A 283 -14.21 -1.23 2.73
CA TYR A 283 -13.39 -0.31 1.96
C TYR A 283 -13.59 1.15 2.38
N GLY A 284 -12.49 1.80 2.68
CA GLY A 284 -12.44 3.22 3.04
C GLY A 284 -11.90 4.09 1.89
N PHE A 285 -11.07 5.08 2.21
CA PHE A 285 -10.42 5.91 1.19
C PHE A 285 -9.27 5.14 0.54
N LEU A 286 -9.57 4.47 -0.58
CA LEU A 286 -8.63 3.64 -1.34
C LEU A 286 -7.86 2.62 -0.48
N THR A 287 -8.47 2.16 0.60
CA THR A 287 -7.88 1.30 1.63
C THR A 287 -8.82 0.16 1.99
N TRP A 288 -8.31 -1.06 2.07
CA TRP A 288 -9.05 -2.24 2.49
C TRP A 288 -9.13 -2.34 4.01
N LEU A 289 -10.31 -2.68 4.55
CA LEU A 289 -10.61 -2.67 5.97
C LEU A 289 -11.08 -4.04 6.46
N ASN A 290 -10.67 -4.40 7.68
CA ASN A 290 -11.19 -5.59 8.37
C ASN A 290 -12.34 -5.28 9.34
N ALA A 291 -12.70 -4.01 9.50
CA ALA A 291 -13.74 -3.58 10.44
C ALA A 291 -15.15 -4.03 10.05
N GLY A 292 -15.43 -4.14 8.74
CA GLY A 292 -16.73 -4.60 8.24
C GLY A 292 -17.00 -6.07 8.52
N ASP A 293 -18.26 -6.44 8.84
CA ASP A 293 -18.66 -7.84 8.93
C ASP A 293 -18.83 -8.48 7.55
N THR A 294 -19.00 -7.63 6.53
CA THR A 294 -19.08 -7.97 5.13
C THR A 294 -18.17 -7.07 4.32
N TYR A 295 -17.83 -7.47 3.10
CA TYR A 295 -17.13 -6.61 2.16
C TYR A 295 -17.55 -6.91 0.71
N ARG A 296 -17.25 -5.99 -0.19
CA ARG A 296 -17.36 -6.22 -1.64
C ARG A 296 -15.96 -6.34 -2.23
N GLY A 297 -15.79 -7.33 -3.10
CA GLY A 297 -14.54 -7.60 -3.76
C GLY A 297 -14.31 -6.75 -5.01
N THR A 298 -13.40 -7.22 -5.84
CA THR A 298 -12.92 -6.54 -7.06
C THR A 298 -13.41 -7.23 -8.33
N GLU A 299 -14.35 -8.15 -8.21
CA GLU A 299 -14.84 -9.00 -9.30
C GLU A 299 -15.62 -8.19 -10.34
N VAL A 300 -15.69 -8.73 -11.52
CA VAL A 300 -16.38 -8.16 -12.69
C VAL A 300 -17.47 -9.13 -13.18
N PRO A 301 -18.53 -8.64 -13.79
CA PRO A 301 -18.86 -7.25 -14.16
C PRO A 301 -19.33 -6.38 -13.00
N SER A 302 -19.49 -6.95 -11.81
CA SER A 302 -19.85 -6.22 -10.59
C SER A 302 -19.18 -6.84 -9.37
N ALA A 303 -18.87 -6.01 -8.37
CA ALA A 303 -18.24 -6.45 -7.14
C ALA A 303 -19.12 -7.47 -6.39
N VAL A 304 -18.56 -8.62 -6.05
CA VAL A 304 -19.23 -9.68 -5.29
C VAL A 304 -19.29 -9.30 -3.81
N ALA A 305 -20.43 -9.55 -3.16
CA ALA A 305 -20.59 -9.42 -1.74
C ALA A 305 -20.10 -10.68 -1.01
N TYR A 306 -19.20 -10.49 -0.03
CA TYR A 306 -18.70 -11.53 0.85
C TYR A 306 -19.33 -11.36 2.23
N ASP A 307 -19.95 -12.42 2.75
CA ASP A 307 -20.56 -12.44 4.09
C ASP A 307 -19.52 -12.86 5.14
N ARG A 308 -18.46 -12.11 5.21
CA ARG A 308 -17.37 -12.25 6.18
C ARG A 308 -16.49 -11.00 6.18
N PRO A 309 -15.65 -10.78 7.22
CA PRO A 309 -14.59 -9.78 7.19
C PRO A 309 -13.60 -10.02 6.03
N GLN A 310 -12.94 -8.95 5.59
CA GLN A 310 -11.93 -9.02 4.53
C GLN A 310 -10.75 -9.93 4.90
N PHE A 311 -10.28 -9.83 6.16
CA PHE A 311 -9.14 -10.58 6.69
C PHE A 311 -9.55 -11.41 7.92
N PRO A 312 -10.31 -12.52 7.74
CA PRO A 312 -10.78 -13.34 8.85
C PRO A 312 -9.62 -13.87 9.68
N GLY A 313 -9.80 -13.95 11.01
CA GLY A 313 -8.75 -14.39 11.93
C GLY A 313 -7.65 -13.35 12.21
N SER A 314 -7.82 -12.12 11.73
CA SER A 314 -6.95 -10.98 12.02
C SER A 314 -7.69 -9.92 12.83
N PRO A 315 -6.98 -9.02 13.55
CA PRO A 315 -7.61 -7.93 14.32
C PRO A 315 -8.59 -7.11 13.48
N ARG A 316 -9.70 -6.71 14.09
CA ARG A 316 -10.80 -6.02 13.41
C ARG A 316 -10.44 -4.60 12.96
N ASP A 317 -9.48 -3.98 13.61
CA ASP A 317 -8.94 -2.66 13.28
C ASP A 317 -7.80 -2.70 12.24
N LEU A 318 -7.45 -3.89 11.74
CA LEU A 318 -6.49 -4.05 10.65
C LEU A 318 -7.03 -3.35 9.40
N PHE A 319 -6.18 -2.54 8.77
CA PHE A 319 -6.42 -2.01 7.43
C PHE A 319 -5.16 -2.12 6.57
N SER A 320 -5.34 -2.17 5.25
CA SER A 320 -4.22 -2.48 4.36
C SER A 320 -4.35 -1.78 3.00
N PHE A 321 -3.21 -1.33 2.49
CA PHE A 321 -3.04 -0.96 1.09
C PHE A 321 -2.69 -2.24 0.34
N GLU A 322 -3.63 -2.80 -0.40
CA GLU A 322 -3.46 -4.08 -1.11
C GLU A 322 -3.18 -3.87 -2.59
N GLY A 323 -2.22 -4.59 -3.11
CA GLY A 323 -1.87 -4.59 -4.52
C GLY A 323 -1.86 -5.99 -5.11
N ALA A 324 -2.09 -6.07 -6.40
CA ALA A 324 -2.01 -7.31 -7.17
C ALA A 324 -0.73 -8.08 -6.87
N LEU A 325 -0.82 -9.40 -6.92
CA LEU A 325 0.30 -10.31 -6.68
C LEU A 325 0.84 -10.28 -5.25
N GLY A 326 0.10 -9.70 -4.29
CA GLY A 326 0.44 -9.74 -2.87
C GLY A 326 1.38 -8.63 -2.41
N GLN A 327 1.32 -7.47 -3.03
CA GLN A 327 1.93 -6.25 -2.49
C GLN A 327 1.04 -5.70 -1.40
N PHE A 328 1.58 -5.43 -0.20
CA PHE A 328 0.78 -4.77 0.83
C PHE A 328 1.59 -3.95 1.83
N VAL A 329 0.91 -2.93 2.35
CA VAL A 329 1.28 -2.15 3.53
C VAL A 329 0.13 -2.29 4.50
N THR A 330 0.29 -3.11 5.52
CA THR A 330 -0.76 -3.43 6.49
C THR A 330 -0.47 -2.78 7.82
N ILE A 331 -1.48 -2.15 8.38
CA ILE A 331 -1.43 -1.44 9.66
C ILE A 331 -2.41 -2.12 10.62
N VAL A 332 -1.94 -2.40 11.83
CA VAL A 332 -2.72 -3.05 12.89
C VAL A 332 -2.63 -2.19 14.16
N PRO A 333 -3.53 -1.20 14.33
CA PRO A 333 -3.46 -0.25 15.44
C PRO A 333 -3.47 -0.91 16.82
N SER A 334 -4.35 -1.88 17.07
CA SER A 334 -4.42 -2.61 18.35
C SER A 334 -3.16 -3.39 18.72
N ARG A 335 -2.25 -3.59 17.76
CA ARG A 335 -0.97 -4.28 17.97
C ARG A 335 0.23 -3.34 17.86
N ASP A 336 0.00 -2.05 17.62
CA ASP A 336 1.04 -1.05 17.30
C ASP A 336 2.02 -1.59 16.25
N MET A 337 1.47 -2.04 15.12
CA MET A 337 2.21 -2.85 14.15
C MET A 337 2.03 -2.36 12.72
N VAL A 338 3.12 -2.45 11.94
CA VAL A 338 3.12 -2.30 10.48
C VAL A 338 3.76 -3.53 9.85
N ILE A 339 3.14 -4.04 8.79
CA ILE A 339 3.63 -5.19 8.03
C ILE A 339 3.79 -4.76 6.59
N ILE A 340 4.97 -4.99 6.03
CA ILE A 340 5.27 -4.76 4.62
C ILE A 340 5.50 -6.11 3.94
N ARG A 341 4.83 -6.35 2.83
CA ARG A 341 5.16 -7.44 1.92
C ARG A 341 5.16 -6.96 0.49
N MET A 342 6.18 -7.36 -0.23
CA MET A 342 6.29 -7.17 -1.68
C MET A 342 6.77 -8.47 -2.30
N GLY A 343 6.26 -8.82 -3.46
CA GLY A 343 6.61 -10.10 -4.09
C GLY A 343 5.58 -10.54 -5.12
N VAL A 344 5.65 -11.81 -5.48
CA VAL A 344 4.69 -12.48 -6.38
C VAL A 344 4.18 -13.74 -5.69
N PRO A 345 2.92 -14.16 -5.88
CA PRO A 345 2.43 -15.42 -5.32
C PRO A 345 3.09 -16.60 -6.05
N LEU A 346 3.59 -17.57 -5.31
CA LEU A 346 4.07 -18.83 -5.87
C LEU A 346 2.93 -19.82 -6.12
N ARG A 347 1.80 -19.64 -5.45
CA ARG A 347 0.60 -20.46 -5.62
C ARG A 347 -0.42 -19.70 -6.45
N ILE A 348 -0.78 -20.29 -7.58
CA ILE A 348 -1.81 -19.74 -8.46
C ILE A 348 -3.16 -20.35 -8.07
N ASN A 349 -4.08 -19.52 -7.57
CA ASN A 349 -5.46 -19.95 -7.35
C ASN A 349 -6.25 -19.85 -8.66
N LEU A 350 -6.31 -20.95 -9.41
CA LEU A 350 -7.05 -21.02 -10.67
C LEU A 350 -8.57 -20.91 -10.48
N ALA A 351 -9.08 -21.15 -9.27
CA ALA A 351 -10.50 -21.01 -8.96
C ALA A 351 -10.94 -19.54 -8.81
N ASN A 352 -10.02 -18.64 -8.45
CA ASN A 352 -10.27 -17.19 -8.37
C ASN A 352 -9.09 -16.40 -8.97
N PRO A 353 -8.86 -16.44 -10.27
CA PRO A 353 -7.74 -15.73 -10.91
C PRO A 353 -7.88 -14.21 -10.79
N VAL A 354 -9.10 -13.69 -10.79
CA VAL A 354 -9.35 -12.23 -10.64
C VAL A 354 -9.01 -11.77 -9.23
N GLY A 355 -9.50 -12.44 -8.19
CA GLY A 355 -9.16 -12.13 -6.80
C GLY A 355 -7.66 -12.23 -6.54
N MET A 356 -6.97 -13.14 -7.20
CA MET A 356 -5.52 -13.27 -7.12
C MET A 356 -4.79 -12.10 -7.79
N LEU A 357 -5.25 -11.67 -8.95
CA LEU A 357 -4.67 -10.52 -9.67
C LEU A 357 -4.92 -9.20 -8.91
N THR A 358 -6.00 -9.11 -8.16
CA THR A 358 -6.39 -7.89 -7.44
C THR A 358 -5.91 -7.86 -5.97
N GLY A 359 -5.33 -8.95 -5.47
CA GLY A 359 -4.76 -9.05 -4.10
C GLY A 359 -5.77 -9.51 -3.04
N SER A 360 -7.07 -9.27 -3.21
CA SER A 360 -8.10 -9.58 -2.21
C SER A 360 -8.34 -11.07 -1.97
N GLY A 361 -8.00 -11.90 -2.94
CA GLY A 361 -8.24 -13.35 -2.93
C GLY A 361 -7.05 -14.24 -2.55
N ASN A 362 -5.89 -13.68 -2.20
CA ASN A 362 -4.71 -14.50 -1.89
C ASN A 362 -4.79 -15.06 -0.44
N PRO A 363 -4.97 -16.40 -0.26
CA PRO A 363 -5.02 -16.99 1.06
C PRO A 363 -3.68 -16.91 1.81
N ASP A 364 -2.54 -16.88 1.10
CA ASP A 364 -1.21 -16.79 1.73
C ASP A 364 -1.04 -15.43 2.44
N ASN A 365 -1.62 -14.34 1.93
CA ASN A 365 -1.60 -13.04 2.63
C ASN A 365 -2.38 -13.10 3.95
N LYS A 366 -3.58 -13.69 3.92
CA LYS A 366 -4.43 -13.84 5.12
C LYS A 366 -3.77 -14.74 6.16
N GLU A 367 -3.12 -15.81 5.73
CA GLU A 367 -2.33 -16.69 6.61
C GLU A 367 -1.15 -15.94 7.23
N LEU A 368 -0.44 -15.13 6.44
CA LEU A 368 0.70 -14.35 6.92
C LEU A 368 0.28 -13.34 8.00
N TYR A 369 -0.85 -12.64 7.80
CA TYR A 369 -1.38 -11.71 8.81
C TYR A 369 -1.67 -12.41 10.13
N GLN A 370 -2.33 -13.58 10.10
CA GLN A 370 -2.65 -14.34 11.29
C GLN A 370 -1.37 -14.82 12.01
N ARG A 371 -0.37 -15.32 11.27
CA ARG A 371 0.92 -15.75 11.86
C ARG A 371 1.63 -14.61 12.56
N ILE A 372 1.70 -13.44 11.91
CA ILE A 372 2.39 -12.27 12.47
C ILE A 372 1.64 -11.74 13.69
N THR A 373 0.32 -11.58 13.62
CA THR A 373 -0.46 -11.05 14.75
C THR A 373 -0.53 -12.02 15.92
N ALA A 374 -0.48 -13.33 15.67
CA ALA A 374 -0.41 -14.36 16.71
C ALA A 374 0.99 -14.48 17.37
N ALA A 375 2.04 -13.92 16.75
CA ALA A 375 3.36 -13.87 17.37
C ALA A 375 3.47 -12.85 18.52
N VAL A 376 2.48 -11.97 18.68
CA VAL A 376 2.35 -11.01 19.79
C VAL A 376 2.02 -11.76 21.08
N THR A 377 2.75 -11.49 22.19
CA THR A 377 2.64 -12.26 23.44
C THR A 377 1.94 -11.53 24.57
N ASP A 378 1.82 -10.21 24.52
CA ASP A 378 1.18 -9.36 25.53
C ASP A 378 -0.32 -9.10 25.28
N ILE A 379 -0.83 -9.47 24.10
CA ILE A 379 -2.23 -9.34 23.72
C ILE A 379 -2.72 -10.69 23.19
N PRO A 380 -3.91 -11.18 23.61
CA PRO A 380 -4.45 -12.44 23.09
C PRO A 380 -4.57 -12.44 21.56
N ALA A 381 -4.21 -13.55 20.92
CA ALA A 381 -4.39 -13.75 19.50
C ALA A 381 -5.88 -13.90 19.15
N GLU A 382 -6.27 -13.49 17.95
CA GLU A 382 -7.56 -13.80 17.38
C GLU A 382 -7.70 -15.31 17.14
N PRO A 383 -8.93 -15.86 17.17
CA PRO A 383 -9.15 -17.25 16.79
C PRO A 383 -8.68 -17.48 15.35
N TYR A 384 -7.87 -18.51 15.15
CA TYR A 384 -7.37 -18.88 13.83
C TYR A 384 -8.51 -19.26 12.88
N VAL A 385 -8.50 -18.69 11.70
CA VAL A 385 -9.40 -19.03 10.59
C VAL A 385 -8.58 -19.52 9.41
N ASN A 386 -8.75 -20.78 9.02
CA ASN A 386 -8.00 -21.35 7.90
C ASN A 386 -8.38 -20.66 6.57
N PRO A 387 -7.50 -19.83 5.98
CA PRO A 387 -7.83 -19.06 4.79
C PRO A 387 -7.93 -19.94 3.53
N TYR A 388 -7.37 -21.14 3.56
CA TYR A 388 -7.39 -22.08 2.43
C TYR A 388 -8.72 -22.84 2.29
N THR A 389 -9.58 -22.78 3.33
CA THR A 389 -10.91 -23.40 3.33
C THR A 389 -12.04 -22.41 3.13
N LEU A 390 -11.72 -21.11 3.00
CA LEU A 390 -12.72 -20.09 2.74
C LEU A 390 -13.29 -20.28 1.33
N SER A 391 -14.60 -20.45 1.24
CA SER A 391 -15.30 -20.46 -0.04
C SER A 391 -15.52 -19.04 -0.52
N ASP A 392 -15.08 -18.76 -1.73
CA ASP A 392 -15.43 -17.50 -2.40
C ASP A 392 -16.78 -17.70 -3.13
N PRO A 393 -17.64 -16.68 -3.15
CA PRO A 393 -18.82 -16.69 -3.99
C PRO A 393 -18.42 -16.93 -5.45
N PRO A 394 -19.30 -17.59 -6.25
CA PRO A 394 -19.02 -17.75 -7.66
C PRO A 394 -18.87 -16.39 -8.35
N LEU A 395 -18.01 -16.33 -9.36
CA LEU A 395 -17.93 -15.13 -10.19
C LEU A 395 -19.32 -14.82 -10.77
N PRO A 396 -19.71 -13.54 -10.85
CA PRO A 396 -21.05 -13.14 -11.31
C PRO A 396 -21.16 -13.24 -12.86
N ILE A 397 -20.75 -14.36 -13.44
CA ILE A 397 -20.78 -14.66 -14.87
C ILE A 397 -21.72 -15.84 -15.07
N HIS A 398 -22.97 -15.56 -15.44
CA HIS A 398 -24.01 -16.55 -15.57
C HIS A 398 -24.38 -16.85 -17.03
N GLY A 399 -23.67 -16.29 -18.00
CA GLY A 399 -23.93 -16.49 -19.42
C GLY A 399 -23.11 -15.62 -20.37
N LEU A 400 -23.45 -15.68 -21.65
CA LEU A 400 -22.75 -14.91 -22.69
C LEU A 400 -22.93 -13.41 -22.53
N ASP A 401 -24.06 -12.98 -21.96
CA ASP A 401 -24.34 -11.55 -21.74
C ASP A 401 -23.40 -10.97 -20.66
N ASP A 402 -23.18 -11.72 -19.58
CA ASP A 402 -22.24 -11.31 -18.54
C ASP A 402 -20.80 -11.37 -19.03
N LEU A 403 -20.47 -12.37 -19.84
CA LEU A 403 -19.16 -12.44 -20.50
C LEU A 403 -18.97 -11.25 -21.44
N GLY A 404 -20.02 -10.83 -22.16
CA GLY A 404 -20.00 -9.62 -23.00
C GLY A 404 -19.72 -8.35 -22.17
N ARG A 405 -20.27 -8.25 -20.96
CA ARG A 405 -19.98 -7.15 -20.02
C ARG A 405 -18.54 -7.19 -19.49
N VAL A 406 -18.00 -8.39 -19.21
CA VAL A 406 -16.61 -8.54 -18.76
C VAL A 406 -15.63 -8.12 -19.86
N ILE A 407 -15.85 -8.57 -21.09
CA ILE A 407 -15.01 -8.22 -22.25
C ILE A 407 -15.26 -6.79 -22.68
N ASP A 408 -16.52 -6.36 -22.58
CA ASP A 408 -16.99 -4.99 -22.86
C ASP A 408 -16.39 -4.38 -24.16
N PRO A 409 -16.58 -5.08 -25.32
CA PRO A 409 -15.94 -4.66 -26.56
C PRO A 409 -16.46 -3.32 -27.07
N VAL A 410 -17.71 -2.94 -26.73
CA VAL A 410 -18.31 -1.68 -27.15
C VAL A 410 -17.59 -0.50 -26.50
N THR A 411 -17.41 -0.54 -25.17
CA THR A 411 -16.66 0.49 -24.45
C THR A 411 -15.20 0.54 -24.91
N ALA A 412 -14.53 -0.62 -25.02
CA ALA A 412 -13.15 -0.68 -25.46
C ALA A 412 -12.95 -0.05 -26.85
N VAL A 413 -13.80 -0.39 -27.84
CA VAL A 413 -13.72 0.17 -29.18
C VAL A 413 -14.10 1.66 -29.19
N SER A 414 -15.13 2.06 -28.44
CA SER A 414 -15.53 3.47 -28.32
C SER A 414 -14.40 4.34 -27.80
N ILE A 415 -13.72 3.89 -26.73
CA ILE A 415 -12.57 4.59 -26.15
C ILE A 415 -11.41 4.70 -27.14
N LEU A 416 -11.08 3.59 -27.82
CA LEU A 416 -9.99 3.58 -28.80
C LEU A 416 -10.24 4.54 -29.96
N LEU A 417 -11.48 4.65 -30.42
CA LEU A 417 -11.85 5.52 -31.53
C LEU A 417 -12.21 6.94 -31.11
N GLY A 418 -12.44 7.19 -29.82
CA GLY A 418 -12.91 8.48 -29.30
C GLY A 418 -14.33 8.82 -29.74
N VAL A 419 -15.22 7.83 -29.84
CA VAL A 419 -16.61 7.98 -30.29
C VAL A 419 -17.59 7.30 -29.34
N GLY A 420 -18.83 7.81 -29.34
CA GLY A 420 -19.91 7.23 -28.53
C GLY A 420 -19.92 7.73 -27.07
N PRO A 421 -20.85 7.19 -26.25
CA PRO A 421 -21.12 7.70 -24.90
C PRO A 421 -20.02 7.37 -23.88
N TYR A 422 -19.14 6.42 -24.20
CA TYR A 422 -18.08 5.95 -23.30
C TYR A 422 -16.71 6.55 -23.62
N ALA A 423 -16.64 7.57 -24.44
CA ALA A 423 -15.38 8.11 -24.90
C ALA A 423 -15.32 9.63 -24.77
N SER A 424 -14.17 10.15 -24.34
CA SER A 424 -13.90 11.58 -24.43
C SER A 424 -13.72 11.98 -25.89
N THR A 425 -14.45 13.00 -26.34
CA THR A 425 -14.30 13.58 -27.69
C THR A 425 -12.94 14.28 -27.86
N ALA A 426 -12.26 14.60 -26.77
CA ALA A 426 -10.95 15.27 -26.79
C ALA A 426 -9.78 14.31 -26.91
N CYS A 427 -9.99 13.00 -26.62
CA CYS A 427 -8.93 11.99 -26.59
C CYS A 427 -9.37 10.70 -27.27
N ASN A 428 -8.48 10.13 -28.07
CA ASN A 428 -8.58 8.79 -28.61
C ASN A 428 -7.17 8.19 -28.78
N ILE A 429 -7.06 7.03 -29.42
CA ILE A 429 -5.77 6.36 -29.60
C ILE A 429 -4.75 7.16 -30.40
N LEU A 430 -5.19 8.09 -31.25
CA LEU A 430 -4.34 8.87 -32.15
C LEU A 430 -4.10 10.30 -31.67
N TRP A 431 -5.07 10.89 -30.98
CA TRP A 431 -5.10 12.31 -30.59
C TRP A 431 -5.54 12.48 -29.15
N CYS A 432 -4.93 13.43 -28.44
CA CYS A 432 -5.38 13.87 -27.13
C CYS A 432 -5.16 15.37 -26.99
N ASN A 433 -6.22 16.11 -26.62
CA ASN A 433 -6.18 17.58 -26.44
C ASN A 433 -5.60 18.33 -27.67
N GLY A 434 -5.98 17.90 -28.86
CA GLY A 434 -5.53 18.51 -30.12
C GLY A 434 -4.10 18.15 -30.54
N LYS A 435 -3.45 17.23 -29.84
CA LYS A 435 -2.08 16.77 -30.17
C LYS A 435 -2.09 15.29 -30.54
N PRO A 436 -1.25 14.88 -31.51
CA PRO A 436 -1.08 13.46 -31.80
C PRO A 436 -0.50 12.74 -30.57
N VAL A 437 -1.07 11.60 -30.26
CA VAL A 437 -0.55 10.71 -29.21
C VAL A 437 0.31 9.66 -29.90
N PRO A 438 1.60 9.50 -29.55
CA PRO A 438 2.42 8.42 -30.07
C PRO A 438 1.78 7.08 -29.69
N VAL A 439 1.43 6.27 -30.69
CA VAL A 439 0.93 4.91 -30.47
C VAL A 439 2.12 4.06 -30.11
N ASP A 440 2.48 4.01 -28.83
CA ASP A 440 3.55 3.16 -28.36
C ASP A 440 2.97 1.94 -27.62
N VAL A 441 2.32 1.06 -28.40
CA VAL A 441 1.80 -0.23 -27.90
C VAL A 441 2.93 -1.07 -27.29
N PHE A 442 4.16 -0.93 -27.79
CA PHE A 442 5.34 -1.59 -27.24
C PHE A 442 5.68 -1.05 -25.85
N ARG A 443 5.50 0.25 -25.61
CA ARG A 443 5.78 0.86 -24.31
C ARG A 443 4.77 0.41 -23.26
N LEU A 444 3.49 0.31 -23.64
CA LEU A 444 2.44 -0.25 -22.78
C LEU A 444 2.75 -1.72 -22.40
N LEU A 445 3.13 -2.54 -23.40
CA LEU A 445 3.54 -3.92 -23.17
C LEU A 445 4.85 -4.03 -22.38
N LEU A 446 5.79 -3.09 -22.53
CA LEU A 446 7.01 -3.03 -21.76
C LEU A 446 6.78 -2.51 -20.34
N ASP A 447 5.87 -1.56 -20.13
CA ASP A 447 5.56 -1.02 -18.80
C ASP A 447 4.82 -2.07 -17.95
N VAL A 448 3.85 -2.80 -18.55
CA VAL A 448 3.16 -3.93 -17.90
C VAL A 448 4.08 -5.16 -17.83
N GLY A 449 4.76 -5.50 -18.92
CA GLY A 449 5.69 -6.62 -19.02
C GLY A 449 6.96 -6.38 -18.19
N GLY A 450 7.47 -5.15 -18.10
CA GLY A 450 8.64 -4.78 -17.31
C GLY A 450 8.38 -4.92 -15.82
N GLN A 451 7.17 -4.60 -15.34
CA GLN A 451 6.76 -4.84 -13.95
C GLN A 451 6.72 -6.35 -13.65
N VAL A 452 6.20 -7.16 -14.58
CA VAL A 452 6.16 -8.62 -14.43
C VAL A 452 7.56 -9.24 -14.57
N VAL A 453 8.37 -8.81 -15.53
CA VAL A 453 9.73 -9.32 -15.75
C VAL A 453 10.70 -8.86 -14.67
N GLY A 454 10.55 -7.64 -14.14
CA GLY A 454 11.30 -7.16 -12.98
C GLY A 454 11.03 -8.00 -11.73
N ALA A 455 9.76 -8.34 -11.50
CA ALA A 455 9.37 -9.23 -10.42
C ALA A 455 9.88 -10.67 -10.63
N LEU A 456 9.82 -11.20 -11.86
CA LEU A 456 10.32 -12.54 -12.20
C LEU A 456 11.85 -12.62 -12.23
N GLY A 457 12.54 -11.54 -12.63
CA GLY A 457 14.01 -11.45 -12.61
C GLY A 457 14.58 -11.41 -11.18
N ALA A 458 13.87 -10.78 -10.25
CA ALA A 458 14.19 -10.83 -8.83
C ALA A 458 14.09 -12.25 -8.27
N LEU A 459 13.11 -13.05 -8.74
CA LEU A 459 12.95 -14.47 -8.35
C LEU A 459 14.03 -15.38 -8.94
N GLY A 460 14.50 -15.11 -10.16
CA GLY A 460 15.56 -15.91 -10.83
C GLY A 460 16.93 -15.79 -10.14
N ASN A 461 17.18 -14.68 -9.46
CA ASN A 461 18.38 -14.48 -8.65
C ASN A 461 18.29 -15.12 -7.25
N TYR A 462 17.10 -15.52 -6.80
CA TYR A 462 16.88 -16.16 -5.51
C TYR A 462 17.11 -17.68 -5.54
N GLN A 463 17.10 -18.30 -6.72
CA GLN A 463 17.36 -19.74 -6.90
C GLN A 463 18.83 -20.08 -7.20
N ARG A 464 19.73 -19.14 -7.17
CA ARG A 464 21.17 -19.33 -7.26
C ARG A 464 21.88 -18.94 -5.96
#